data_ed22e7b279f2466721e9224e3b1b4c84
#
_entry.id   ed22e7b279f2466721e9224e3b1b4c84
#
_cell.length_a   1.000
_cell.length_b   1.000
_cell.length_c   1.000
_cell.angle_alpha   90.00
_cell.angle_beta   90.00
_cell.angle_gamma   90.00
#
_symmetry.space_group_name_H-M   'P 1'
#
loop_
_entity.id
_entity.type
_entity.pdbx_description
1 polymer ?
#
loop_
_entity_poly.entity_id
_entity_poly.type
_entity_poly.pdbx_seq_one_letter_code
_entity_poly.pdbx_strand_id
1 'polypeptide(L)'
;MELASAHLHKGQVPWGGLLLTASLLASWSPATTAEVTIEAVPPQVAEDNNVLLLVHNLPLALGAFAWYKGNTTAIDKEIARFVPNSNMNFTGQAYSGREIIYSNGSLLFQMITMKDMGVYTLDMTDENYRRTQATVRFHVHQPVTQPFLQVTNTTVKELDSVTLTCLSNDIGANIQWLFNSQSLQLTERMTLSQNNSILRIDPIKREDAGEYQCEISNPVSVRRSNSIKLDIIFDPTQGGLSDGAIAGIVIGVVAGVALIAGLAYFLYSRKSGGGSDQRDLTEHKPSTSNHNLAPSDNSPNKVDDVAYTVLNFNSQQPNRPTSAPSSPRATETVYSEVKKK
;
A
#
# COMPACT_ATOMS: atom_id res chain seq x y z
N MET A 1 56.57 -56.20 46.80
CA MET A 1 55.37 -55.69 46.12
C MET A 1 55.40 -54.21 46.30
N GLU A 2 56.09 -53.51 45.43
CA GLU A 2 56.16 -52.05 45.44
C GLU A 2 55.30 -51.48 44.29
N LEU A 3 54.36 -50.66 44.63
CA LEU A 3 53.50 -49.97 43.72
C LEU A 3 54.23 -48.67 43.27
N ALA A 4 54.65 -48.66 42.02
CA ALA A 4 55.28 -47.48 41.40
C ALA A 4 54.18 -46.40 41.13
N SER A 5 54.32 -45.26 41.79
CA SER A 5 53.51 -44.09 41.63
C SER A 5 53.96 -43.33 40.37
N ALA A 6 53.15 -43.31 39.33
CA ALA A 6 53.41 -42.53 38.12
C ALA A 6 53.04 -41.04 38.35
N HIS A 7 53.99 -40.16 38.45
CA HIS A 7 53.83 -38.72 38.45
C HIS A 7 53.43 -38.23 37.04
N LEU A 8 52.21 -37.77 36.89
CA LEU A 8 51.78 -37.00 35.70
C LEU A 8 52.49 -35.64 35.67
N HIS A 9 53.38 -35.48 34.74
CA HIS A 9 53.97 -34.16 34.43
C HIS A 9 52.90 -33.32 33.71
N LYS A 10 52.42 -32.31 34.41
CA LYS A 10 51.54 -31.28 33.89
C LYS A 10 52.36 -30.36 32.96
N GLY A 11 52.36 -30.66 31.65
CA GLY A 11 53.03 -29.87 30.63
C GLY A 11 52.42 -28.45 30.60
N GLN A 12 53.14 -27.50 31.14
CA GLN A 12 52.85 -26.09 30.94
C GLN A 12 53.17 -25.75 29.49
N VAL A 13 52.13 -25.46 28.70
CA VAL A 13 52.26 -24.92 27.34
C VAL A 13 52.81 -23.50 27.50
N PRO A 14 53.98 -23.13 26.97
CA PRO A 14 54.53 -21.81 27.13
C PRO A 14 53.68 -20.81 26.34
N TRP A 15 52.94 -19.95 27.03
CA TRP A 15 52.08 -18.91 26.48
C TRP A 15 52.78 -18.00 25.48
N GLY A 16 54.10 -17.84 25.57
CA GLY A 16 54.92 -17.09 24.61
C GLY A 16 54.92 -17.68 23.20
N GLY A 17 54.91 -19.04 23.09
CA GLY A 17 54.84 -19.70 21.79
C GLY A 17 53.46 -19.57 21.13
N LEU A 18 52.38 -19.63 21.92
CA LEU A 18 51.03 -19.44 21.45
C LEU A 18 50.76 -18.00 20.96
N LEU A 19 51.30 -16.99 21.65
CA LEU A 19 51.19 -15.57 21.22
C LEU A 19 51.98 -15.30 19.94
N LEU A 20 53.19 -15.89 19.79
CA LEU A 20 53.98 -15.76 18.57
C LEU A 20 53.32 -16.45 17.36
N THR A 21 52.74 -17.63 17.52
CA THR A 21 52.04 -18.31 16.45
C THR A 21 50.74 -17.58 16.07
N ALA A 22 50.01 -17.04 17.05
CA ALA A 22 48.80 -16.23 16.77
C ALA A 22 49.18 -14.90 16.07
N SER A 23 50.29 -14.25 16.43
CA SER A 23 50.79 -13.04 15.77
C SER A 23 51.24 -13.32 14.33
N LEU A 24 51.92 -14.45 14.08
CA LEU A 24 52.32 -14.83 12.72
C LEU A 24 51.13 -15.23 11.83
N LEU A 25 50.10 -15.85 12.38
CA LEU A 25 48.89 -16.17 11.66
C LEU A 25 48.05 -14.90 11.34
N ALA A 26 48.03 -13.92 12.23
CA ALA A 26 47.37 -12.63 11.99
C ALA A 26 48.07 -11.78 10.93
N SER A 27 49.41 -11.89 10.80
CA SER A 27 50.17 -11.20 9.75
C SER A 27 50.07 -11.86 8.36
N TRP A 28 49.53 -13.05 8.30
CA TRP A 28 49.40 -13.83 7.05
C TRP A 28 47.96 -13.83 6.51
N SER A 29 47.10 -12.89 6.93
CA SER A 29 45.87 -12.65 6.21
C SER A 29 46.25 -12.13 4.83
N PRO A 30 45.99 -12.86 3.72
CA PRO A 30 46.18 -12.30 2.39
C PRO A 30 45.36 -11.02 2.35
N ALA A 31 45.97 -9.91 1.92
CA ALA A 31 45.20 -8.71 1.61
C ALA A 31 44.11 -9.11 0.61
N THR A 32 42.88 -9.25 1.07
CA THR A 32 41.74 -9.53 0.22
C THR A 32 41.57 -8.27 -0.64
N THR A 33 42.15 -8.30 -1.85
CA THR A 33 41.84 -7.29 -2.85
C THR A 33 40.33 -7.38 -3.09
N ALA A 34 39.63 -6.28 -2.78
CA ALA A 34 38.21 -6.25 -2.98
C ALA A 34 37.90 -6.60 -4.44
N GLU A 35 37.03 -7.57 -4.65
CA GLU A 35 36.63 -8.00 -5.99
C GLU A 35 35.96 -6.85 -6.72
N VAL A 36 36.23 -6.71 -8.01
CA VAL A 36 35.57 -5.72 -8.86
C VAL A 36 34.10 -6.12 -9.02
N THR A 37 33.22 -5.23 -8.65
CA THR A 37 31.78 -5.42 -8.79
C THR A 37 31.17 -4.32 -9.65
N ILE A 38 30.07 -4.64 -10.31
CA ILE A 38 29.36 -3.71 -11.17
C ILE A 38 27.89 -3.68 -10.75
N GLU A 39 27.38 -2.48 -10.61
CA GLU A 39 25.97 -2.22 -10.29
C GLU A 39 25.31 -1.46 -11.44
N ALA A 40 24.12 -1.90 -11.86
CA ALA A 40 23.29 -1.15 -12.80
C ALA A 40 22.40 -0.18 -12.03
N VAL A 41 22.49 1.11 -12.33
CA VAL A 41 21.73 2.17 -11.65
C VAL A 41 20.88 2.95 -12.68
N PRO A 42 19.56 2.75 -12.64
CA PRO A 42 18.81 1.73 -11.90
C PRO A 42 18.88 0.34 -12.55
N PRO A 43 18.64 -0.77 -11.81
CA PRO A 43 18.67 -2.13 -12.36
C PRO A 43 17.45 -2.46 -13.24
N GLN A 44 16.35 -1.75 -13.02
CA GLN A 44 15.11 -1.76 -13.81
C GLN A 44 14.93 -0.36 -14.35
N VAL A 45 14.90 -0.18 -15.64
CA VAL A 45 14.89 1.15 -16.26
C VAL A 45 13.83 1.24 -17.34
N ALA A 46 13.17 2.40 -17.42
CA ALA A 46 12.21 2.68 -18.48
C ALA A 46 12.94 2.95 -19.81
N GLU A 47 12.35 2.51 -20.93
CA GLU A 47 12.80 2.89 -22.26
C GLU A 47 12.93 4.42 -22.36
N ASP A 48 13.85 4.91 -23.17
CA ASP A 48 14.24 6.32 -23.35
C ASP A 48 14.92 6.99 -22.13
N ASN A 49 15.12 6.29 -21.03
CA ASN A 49 15.89 6.79 -19.90
C ASN A 49 17.39 6.38 -19.98
N ASN A 50 18.16 6.80 -19.00
CA ASN A 50 19.58 6.48 -18.90
C ASN A 50 19.82 5.38 -17.86
N VAL A 51 20.87 4.57 -18.07
CA VAL A 51 21.36 3.62 -17.08
C VAL A 51 22.89 3.75 -16.95
N LEU A 52 23.36 3.80 -15.71
CA LEU A 52 24.79 3.80 -15.40
C LEU A 52 25.20 2.40 -14.91
N LEU A 53 26.18 1.79 -15.59
CA LEU A 53 26.88 0.62 -15.09
C LEU A 53 28.03 1.11 -14.22
N LEU A 54 27.78 1.20 -12.91
CA LEU A 54 28.71 1.74 -11.93
C LEU A 54 29.70 0.67 -11.50
N VAL A 55 30.99 0.94 -11.66
CA VAL A 55 32.07 0.02 -11.28
C VAL A 55 32.61 0.37 -9.92
N HIS A 56 32.70 -0.63 -9.04
CA HIS A 56 33.30 -0.53 -7.72
C HIS A 56 34.61 -1.31 -7.68
N ASN A 57 35.55 -0.83 -6.89
CA ASN A 57 36.85 -1.45 -6.63
C ASN A 57 37.69 -1.68 -7.90
N LEU A 58 37.61 -0.77 -8.87
CA LEU A 58 38.45 -0.87 -10.07
C LEU A 58 39.92 -0.82 -9.66
N PRO A 59 40.81 -1.77 -10.08
CA PRO A 59 42.20 -1.75 -9.79
C PRO A 59 42.90 -0.50 -10.32
N LEU A 60 43.84 0.05 -9.56
CA LEU A 60 44.57 1.26 -9.96
C LEU A 60 45.60 1.02 -11.08
N ALA A 61 46.21 -0.18 -11.14
CA ALA A 61 47.24 -0.53 -12.11
C ALA A 61 46.67 -1.32 -13.28
N LEU A 62 45.86 -0.64 -14.10
CA LEU A 62 45.30 -1.22 -15.33
C LEU A 62 46.00 -0.66 -16.57
N GLY A 63 46.39 -1.55 -17.48
CA GLY A 63 46.86 -1.19 -18.80
C GLY A 63 45.70 -0.75 -19.72
N ALA A 64 44.55 -1.45 -19.64
CA ALA A 64 43.33 -1.11 -20.36
C ALA A 64 42.13 -1.80 -19.73
N PHE A 65 40.95 -1.25 -20.01
CA PHE A 65 39.66 -1.94 -19.77
C PHE A 65 38.68 -1.66 -20.91
N ALA A 66 37.79 -2.62 -21.18
CA ALA A 66 36.82 -2.52 -22.25
C ALA A 66 35.48 -3.13 -21.87
N TRP A 67 34.40 -2.53 -22.39
CA TRP A 67 33.05 -2.99 -22.22
C TRP A 67 32.57 -3.77 -23.45
N TYR A 68 31.87 -4.86 -23.19
CA TYR A 68 31.32 -5.74 -24.21
C TYR A 68 29.84 -6.03 -23.96
N LYS A 69 29.07 -6.17 -25.04
CA LYS A 69 27.68 -6.61 -24.94
C LYS A 69 27.61 -8.14 -24.89
N GLY A 70 26.98 -8.70 -23.87
CA GLY A 70 26.87 -10.14 -23.62
C GLY A 70 27.95 -10.69 -22.68
N ASN A 71 27.97 -12.01 -22.49
CA ASN A 71 28.96 -12.76 -21.71
C ASN A 71 30.19 -13.12 -22.60
N THR A 72 30.72 -12.18 -23.31
CA THR A 72 31.79 -12.45 -24.31
C THR A 72 32.70 -11.23 -24.44
N THR A 73 33.92 -11.46 -24.85
CA THR A 73 34.88 -10.42 -25.20
C THR A 73 35.21 -10.46 -26.71
N ALA A 74 34.26 -10.92 -27.52
CA ALA A 74 34.40 -10.92 -28.97
C ALA A 74 34.46 -9.48 -29.52
N ILE A 75 35.29 -9.24 -30.52
CA ILE A 75 35.59 -7.90 -31.04
C ILE A 75 34.35 -7.21 -31.61
N ASP A 76 33.44 -7.97 -32.21
CA ASP A 76 32.17 -7.48 -32.74
C ASP A 76 31.17 -7.04 -31.63
N LYS A 77 31.45 -7.37 -30.37
CA LYS A 77 30.65 -7.02 -29.18
C LYS A 77 31.30 -5.92 -28.36
N GLU A 78 32.50 -5.46 -28.69
CA GLU A 78 33.16 -4.36 -28.03
C GLU A 78 32.37 -3.07 -28.21
N ILE A 79 32.03 -2.42 -27.08
CA ILE A 79 31.32 -1.14 -27.08
C ILE A 79 32.34 0.00 -27.01
N ALA A 80 33.17 -0.01 -25.99
CA ALA A 80 34.19 1.03 -25.80
C ALA A 80 35.34 0.48 -24.97
N ARG A 81 36.51 1.05 -25.19
CA ARG A 81 37.76 0.74 -24.46
C ARG A 81 38.36 2.03 -23.94
N PHE A 82 38.95 1.95 -22.76
CA PHE A 82 39.71 3.03 -22.15
C PHE A 82 41.12 2.57 -21.82
N VAL A 83 42.11 3.43 -22.07
CA VAL A 83 43.53 3.21 -21.79
C VAL A 83 43.99 4.26 -20.79
N PRO A 84 44.15 3.92 -19.50
CA PRO A 84 44.42 4.89 -18.41
C PRO A 84 45.69 5.69 -18.65
N ASN A 85 46.78 5.03 -19.08
CA ASN A 85 48.11 5.66 -19.26
C ASN A 85 48.08 6.82 -20.26
N SER A 86 47.28 6.74 -21.30
CA SER A 86 47.12 7.79 -22.30
C SER A 86 45.88 8.66 -22.11
N ASN A 87 45.03 8.30 -21.15
CA ASN A 87 43.71 8.92 -20.92
C ASN A 87 42.84 8.96 -22.19
N MET A 88 42.92 7.91 -23.00
CA MET A 88 42.22 7.81 -24.29
C MET A 88 41.12 6.76 -24.26
N ASN A 89 40.01 7.07 -24.88
CA ASN A 89 38.92 6.16 -25.15
C ASN A 89 38.85 5.83 -26.67
N PHE A 90 38.42 4.61 -26.94
CA PHE A 90 38.19 4.11 -28.30
C PHE A 90 36.81 3.48 -28.37
N THR A 91 36.10 3.70 -29.47
CA THR A 91 34.79 3.07 -29.71
C THR A 91 35.00 1.73 -30.42
N GLY A 92 34.23 0.70 -29.96
CA GLY A 92 34.21 -0.62 -30.58
C GLY A 92 33.11 -0.77 -31.65
N GLN A 93 32.97 -1.97 -32.16
CA GLN A 93 31.98 -2.25 -33.23
C GLN A 93 30.53 -2.25 -32.70
N ALA A 94 30.31 -2.53 -31.45
CA ALA A 94 28.99 -2.50 -30.81
C ALA A 94 28.60 -1.12 -30.27
N TYR A 95 29.43 -0.10 -30.43
CA TYR A 95 29.13 1.27 -30.04
C TYR A 95 27.96 1.84 -30.84
N SER A 96 26.94 2.33 -30.15
CA SER A 96 25.72 2.85 -30.77
C SER A 96 25.64 4.38 -30.83
N GLY A 97 26.62 5.10 -30.28
CA GLY A 97 26.63 6.56 -30.18
C GLY A 97 25.98 7.09 -28.90
N ARG A 98 25.45 6.20 -28.05
CA ARG A 98 24.73 6.55 -26.81
C ARG A 98 25.49 6.20 -25.53
N GLU A 99 26.63 5.54 -25.66
CA GLU A 99 27.46 5.08 -24.55
C GLU A 99 28.57 6.09 -24.23
N ILE A 100 28.81 6.30 -22.94
CA ILE A 100 29.93 7.12 -22.45
C ILE A 100 30.73 6.29 -21.45
N ILE A 101 31.98 6.00 -21.77
CA ILE A 101 32.91 5.31 -20.88
C ILE A 101 33.66 6.34 -20.04
N TYR A 102 33.72 6.08 -18.72
CA TYR A 102 34.43 6.95 -17.77
C TYR A 102 35.76 6.33 -17.33
N SER A 103 36.70 7.18 -16.90
CA SER A 103 38.03 6.76 -16.43
C SER A 103 37.99 5.87 -15.18
N ASN A 104 36.90 5.91 -14.40
CA ASN A 104 36.66 5.02 -13.24
C ASN A 104 36.09 3.65 -13.63
N GLY A 105 36.04 3.33 -14.91
CA GLY A 105 35.51 2.06 -15.45
C GLY A 105 34.02 2.04 -15.72
N SER A 106 33.25 2.99 -15.21
CA SER A 106 31.80 3.02 -15.36
C SER A 106 31.39 3.33 -16.82
N LEU A 107 30.22 2.82 -17.22
CA LEU A 107 29.64 3.03 -18.56
C LEU A 107 28.24 3.59 -18.40
N LEU A 108 27.98 4.75 -18.99
CA LEU A 108 26.64 5.36 -19.07
C LEU A 108 26.02 5.04 -20.42
N PHE A 109 24.81 4.54 -20.43
CA PHE A 109 23.93 4.48 -21.59
C PHE A 109 22.91 5.60 -21.52
N GLN A 110 22.77 6.34 -22.61
CA GLN A 110 21.76 7.37 -22.77
C GLN A 110 20.61 6.88 -23.64
N MET A 111 19.38 7.28 -23.33
CA MET A 111 18.16 6.94 -24.08
C MET A 111 18.13 5.46 -24.51
N ILE A 112 18.13 4.58 -23.51
CA ILE A 112 18.15 3.13 -23.76
C ILE A 112 16.88 2.66 -24.44
N THR A 113 17.01 1.59 -25.21
CA THR A 113 15.92 0.91 -25.90
C THR A 113 15.76 -0.52 -25.38
N MET A 114 14.65 -1.17 -25.72
CA MET A 114 14.43 -2.60 -25.42
C MET A 114 15.57 -3.51 -25.93
N LYS A 115 16.30 -3.10 -26.99
CA LYS A 115 17.42 -3.86 -27.55
C LYS A 115 18.67 -3.82 -26.69
N ASP A 116 18.74 -2.88 -25.75
CA ASP A 116 19.89 -2.71 -24.85
C ASP A 116 19.76 -3.55 -23.58
N MET A 117 18.57 -4.14 -23.35
CA MET A 117 18.39 -5.09 -22.23
C MET A 117 19.34 -6.28 -22.39
N GLY A 118 20.01 -6.65 -21.30
CA GLY A 118 20.86 -7.84 -21.32
C GLY A 118 22.01 -7.81 -20.34
N VAL A 119 23.03 -8.61 -20.66
CA VAL A 119 24.26 -8.75 -19.90
C VAL A 119 25.35 -7.92 -20.57
N TYR A 120 26.21 -7.33 -19.74
CA TYR A 120 27.38 -6.59 -20.17
C TYR A 120 28.60 -7.07 -19.39
N THR A 121 29.73 -7.15 -20.08
CA THR A 121 31.01 -7.63 -19.52
C THR A 121 32.03 -6.50 -19.56
N LEU A 122 32.60 -6.19 -18.41
CA LEU A 122 33.81 -5.39 -18.29
C LEU A 122 35.01 -6.33 -18.29
N ASP A 123 35.90 -6.18 -19.24
CA ASP A 123 37.16 -6.89 -19.34
C ASP A 123 38.30 -5.93 -18.98
N MET A 124 39.12 -6.31 -18.00
CA MET A 124 40.19 -5.51 -17.46
C MET A 124 41.51 -6.23 -17.69
N THR A 125 42.51 -5.52 -18.18
CA THR A 125 43.85 -6.04 -18.38
C THR A 125 44.85 -5.23 -17.56
N ASP A 126 45.61 -5.88 -16.67
CA ASP A 126 46.64 -5.23 -15.88
C ASP A 126 47.92 -4.99 -16.71
N GLU A 127 48.92 -4.33 -16.11
CA GLU A 127 50.20 -4.07 -16.75
C GLU A 127 51.01 -5.35 -17.05
N ASN A 128 50.67 -6.48 -16.41
CA ASN A 128 51.27 -7.78 -16.65
C ASN A 128 50.48 -8.66 -17.65
N TYR A 129 49.53 -8.05 -18.39
CA TYR A 129 48.64 -8.70 -19.35
C TYR A 129 47.70 -9.75 -18.72
N ARG A 130 47.46 -9.71 -17.41
CA ARG A 130 46.47 -10.57 -16.77
C ARG A 130 45.09 -9.99 -16.99
N ARG A 131 44.13 -10.84 -17.35
CA ARG A 131 42.77 -10.44 -17.62
C ARG A 131 41.85 -10.84 -16.48
N THR A 132 40.99 -9.94 -16.11
CA THR A 132 39.92 -10.14 -15.12
C THR A 132 38.61 -9.59 -15.70
N GLN A 133 37.50 -10.27 -15.44
CA GLN A 133 36.21 -9.89 -15.96
C GLN A 133 35.19 -9.74 -14.83
N ALA A 134 34.28 -8.80 -15.01
CA ALA A 134 33.09 -8.64 -14.19
C ALA A 134 31.87 -8.46 -15.10
N THR A 135 30.72 -8.91 -14.66
CA THR A 135 29.50 -8.86 -15.45
C THR A 135 28.36 -8.22 -14.69
N VAL A 136 27.45 -7.57 -15.44
CA VAL A 136 26.24 -6.97 -14.89
C VAL A 136 25.07 -7.20 -15.83
N ARG A 137 23.86 -7.20 -15.30
CA ARG A 137 22.62 -7.28 -16.08
C ARG A 137 21.69 -6.16 -15.65
N PHE A 138 21.01 -5.55 -16.62
CA PHE A 138 19.86 -4.68 -16.36
C PHE A 138 18.68 -5.03 -17.25
N HIS A 139 17.49 -4.56 -16.87
CA HIS A 139 16.26 -4.81 -17.61
C HIS A 139 15.64 -3.48 -18.04
N VAL A 140 15.17 -3.47 -19.27
CA VAL A 140 14.47 -2.33 -19.87
C VAL A 140 12.99 -2.68 -19.94
N HIS A 141 12.13 -1.75 -19.54
CA HIS A 141 10.69 -1.89 -19.58
C HIS A 141 10.07 -0.73 -20.34
N GLN A 142 9.02 -1.02 -21.11
CA GLN A 142 8.16 0.03 -21.61
C GLN A 142 7.28 0.56 -20.47
N PRO A 143 7.15 1.88 -20.30
CA PRO A 143 6.18 2.44 -19.36
C PRO A 143 4.77 1.98 -19.71
N VAL A 144 3.98 1.62 -18.67
CA VAL A 144 2.58 1.21 -18.88
C VAL A 144 1.75 2.38 -19.38
N THR A 145 0.77 2.06 -20.24
CA THR A 145 -0.21 3.02 -20.77
C THR A 145 -1.38 3.19 -19.81
N GLN A 146 -2.21 4.21 -20.00
CA GLN A 146 -3.38 4.42 -19.14
C GLN A 146 -4.42 3.33 -19.42
N PRO A 147 -4.87 2.57 -18.39
CA PRO A 147 -5.91 1.57 -18.56
C PRO A 147 -7.29 2.21 -18.73
N PHE A 148 -8.20 1.49 -19.35
CA PHE A 148 -9.59 1.86 -19.47
C PHE A 148 -10.45 1.00 -18.54
N LEU A 149 -11.26 1.64 -17.68
CA LEU A 149 -12.19 0.95 -16.81
C LEU A 149 -13.58 0.88 -17.45
N GLN A 150 -14.12 -0.32 -17.53
CA GLN A 150 -15.47 -0.60 -18.01
C GLN A 150 -16.29 -1.22 -16.88
N VAL A 151 -17.57 -0.89 -16.82
CA VAL A 151 -18.52 -1.46 -15.87
C VAL A 151 -19.77 -1.93 -16.62
N THR A 152 -20.39 -3.00 -16.14
CA THR A 152 -21.63 -3.51 -16.75
C THR A 152 -22.80 -2.53 -16.58
N ASN A 153 -22.89 -1.87 -15.44
CA ASN A 153 -23.88 -0.85 -15.14
C ASN A 153 -23.35 0.07 -14.03
N THR A 154 -23.52 1.37 -14.17
CA THR A 154 -23.12 2.37 -13.17
C THR A 154 -24.16 2.57 -12.07
N THR A 155 -25.39 2.10 -12.32
CA THR A 155 -26.50 2.18 -11.37
C THR A 155 -27.08 0.78 -11.17
N VAL A 156 -26.85 0.18 -10.02
CA VAL A 156 -27.15 -1.23 -9.72
C VAL A 156 -28.11 -1.31 -8.53
N LYS A 157 -29.05 -2.24 -8.55
CA LYS A 157 -29.92 -2.50 -7.39
C LYS A 157 -29.14 -3.25 -6.31
N GLU A 158 -29.44 -2.93 -5.05
CA GLU A 158 -28.91 -3.70 -3.91
C GLU A 158 -29.25 -5.19 -4.07
N LEU A 159 -28.31 -6.06 -3.74
CA LEU A 159 -28.36 -7.53 -3.90
C LEU A 159 -28.19 -8.06 -5.33
N ASP A 160 -28.13 -7.23 -6.36
CA ASP A 160 -27.72 -7.64 -7.70
C ASP A 160 -26.19 -7.86 -7.75
N SER A 161 -25.65 -8.16 -8.93
CA SER A 161 -24.23 -8.27 -9.16
C SER A 161 -23.71 -7.21 -10.13
N VAL A 162 -22.46 -6.79 -9.95
CA VAL A 162 -21.76 -5.88 -10.87
C VAL A 162 -20.43 -6.47 -11.26
N THR A 163 -20.01 -6.22 -12.49
CA THR A 163 -18.70 -6.60 -13.01
C THR A 163 -18.00 -5.35 -13.53
N LEU A 164 -16.78 -5.13 -13.02
CA LEU A 164 -15.87 -4.10 -13.49
C LEU A 164 -14.71 -4.76 -14.21
N THR A 165 -14.32 -4.22 -15.37
CA THR A 165 -13.25 -4.76 -16.22
C THR A 165 -12.20 -3.68 -16.46
N CYS A 166 -10.97 -3.97 -16.09
CA CYS A 166 -9.80 -3.15 -16.35
C CYS A 166 -9.14 -3.58 -17.67
N LEU A 167 -9.24 -2.77 -18.69
CA LEU A 167 -8.69 -3.04 -20.00
C LEU A 167 -7.33 -2.37 -20.16
N SER A 168 -6.31 -3.14 -20.50
CA SER A 168 -4.96 -2.67 -20.81
C SER A 168 -4.35 -3.51 -21.91
N ASN A 169 -3.50 -2.89 -22.72
CA ASN A 169 -2.69 -3.56 -23.72
C ASN A 169 -1.30 -3.96 -23.20
N ASP A 170 -0.98 -3.62 -21.93
CA ASP A 170 0.34 -3.84 -21.36
C ASP A 170 0.47 -5.27 -20.84
N ILE A 171 1.22 -6.09 -21.59
CA ILE A 171 1.40 -7.50 -21.26
C ILE A 171 2.26 -7.65 -20.00
N GLY A 172 1.74 -8.42 -19.03
CA GLY A 172 2.49 -8.72 -17.81
C GLY A 172 2.49 -7.60 -16.76
N ALA A 173 1.73 -6.52 -16.97
CA ALA A 173 1.54 -5.50 -15.94
C ALA A 173 0.70 -6.04 -14.78
N ASN A 174 1.01 -5.59 -13.57
CA ASN A 174 0.24 -5.92 -12.37
C ASN A 174 -1.00 -5.02 -12.30
N ILE A 175 -2.15 -5.59 -11.98
CA ILE A 175 -3.42 -4.87 -11.84
C ILE A 175 -3.84 -4.85 -10.37
N GLN A 176 -4.13 -3.64 -9.88
CA GLN A 176 -4.67 -3.39 -8.54
C GLN A 176 -5.96 -2.57 -8.64
N TRP A 177 -6.93 -2.90 -7.80
CA TRP A 177 -8.19 -2.16 -7.71
C TRP A 177 -8.15 -1.13 -6.60
N LEU A 178 -8.74 0.02 -6.88
CA LEU A 178 -8.88 1.13 -5.94
C LEU A 178 -10.37 1.43 -5.74
N PHE A 179 -10.74 1.69 -4.49
CA PHE A 179 -12.06 2.16 -4.08
C PHE A 179 -11.87 3.47 -3.30
N ASN A 180 -12.53 4.53 -3.73
CA ASN A 180 -12.39 5.87 -3.17
C ASN A 180 -10.92 6.30 -3.05
N SER A 181 -10.14 6.05 -4.12
CA SER A 181 -8.70 6.33 -4.24
C SER A 181 -7.78 5.54 -3.28
N GLN A 182 -8.30 4.58 -2.54
CA GLN A 182 -7.55 3.68 -1.66
C GLN A 182 -7.52 2.26 -2.22
N SER A 183 -6.53 1.46 -1.82
CA SER A 183 -6.48 0.04 -2.21
C SER A 183 -7.74 -0.69 -1.78
N LEU A 184 -8.43 -1.32 -2.73
CA LEU A 184 -9.65 -2.09 -2.48
C LEU A 184 -9.34 -3.28 -1.58
N GLN A 185 -10.05 -3.37 -0.46
CA GLN A 185 -10.01 -4.54 0.40
C GLN A 185 -11.05 -5.54 -0.09
N LEU A 186 -10.59 -6.71 -0.52
CA LEU A 186 -11.48 -7.76 -1.00
C LEU A 186 -12.29 -8.36 0.15
N THR A 187 -13.58 -8.51 -0.08
CA THR A 187 -14.52 -9.22 0.81
C THR A 187 -14.90 -10.57 0.20
N GLU A 188 -15.60 -11.42 0.95
CA GLU A 188 -16.09 -12.72 0.45
C GLU A 188 -17.03 -12.59 -0.78
N ARG A 189 -17.64 -11.40 -0.96
CA ARG A 189 -18.54 -11.07 -2.08
C ARG A 189 -17.79 -10.63 -3.34
N MET A 190 -16.48 -10.37 -3.22
CA MET A 190 -15.66 -9.83 -4.29
C MET A 190 -14.74 -10.91 -4.84
N THR A 191 -14.77 -11.11 -6.14
CA THR A 191 -13.92 -12.08 -6.83
C THR A 191 -13.12 -11.42 -7.94
N LEU A 192 -11.83 -11.74 -8.00
CA LEU A 192 -10.94 -11.32 -9.07
C LEU A 192 -10.71 -12.48 -10.04
N SER A 193 -10.65 -12.17 -11.32
CA SER A 193 -10.37 -13.15 -12.39
C SER A 193 -9.52 -12.54 -13.51
N GLN A 194 -9.05 -13.37 -14.42
CA GLN A 194 -8.22 -12.98 -15.57
C GLN A 194 -7.04 -12.07 -15.17
N ASN A 195 -6.15 -12.58 -14.29
CA ASN A 195 -5.01 -11.84 -13.77
C ASN A 195 -5.41 -10.50 -13.12
N ASN A 196 -6.48 -10.52 -12.32
CA ASN A 196 -7.06 -9.37 -11.63
C ASN A 196 -7.68 -8.30 -12.55
N SER A 197 -7.80 -8.54 -13.85
CA SER A 197 -8.42 -7.57 -14.76
C SER A 197 -9.93 -7.46 -14.60
N ILE A 198 -10.59 -8.45 -14.00
CA ILE A 198 -12.02 -8.45 -13.76
C ILE A 198 -12.28 -8.51 -12.26
N LEU A 199 -13.03 -7.54 -11.77
CA LEU A 199 -13.59 -7.51 -10.42
C LEU A 199 -15.12 -7.73 -10.52
N ARG A 200 -15.62 -8.80 -9.89
CA ARG A 200 -17.03 -9.08 -9.72
C ARG A 200 -17.42 -8.91 -8.25
N ILE A 201 -18.50 -8.18 -8.00
CA ILE A 201 -19.10 -8.01 -6.67
C ILE A 201 -20.49 -8.64 -6.72
N ASP A 202 -20.75 -9.63 -5.84
CA ASP A 202 -21.97 -10.45 -5.85
C ASP A 202 -22.25 -11.08 -4.47
N PRO A 203 -23.31 -10.71 -3.77
CA PRO A 203 -24.24 -9.61 -4.04
C PRO A 203 -23.63 -8.23 -3.70
N ILE A 204 -24.06 -7.19 -4.43
CA ILE A 204 -23.66 -5.82 -4.15
C ILE A 204 -24.46 -5.25 -2.97
N LYS A 205 -23.80 -4.41 -2.14
CA LYS A 205 -24.39 -3.75 -0.98
C LYS A 205 -24.20 -2.24 -1.05
N ARG A 206 -24.95 -1.47 -0.27
CA ARG A 206 -24.87 0.00 -0.21
C ARG A 206 -23.48 0.51 0.10
N GLU A 207 -22.73 -0.21 0.93
CA GLU A 207 -21.34 0.10 1.30
C GLU A 207 -20.37 0.05 0.11
N ASP A 208 -20.76 -0.61 -0.99
CA ASP A 208 -19.98 -0.71 -2.22
C ASP A 208 -20.22 0.48 -3.17
N ALA A 209 -21.12 1.42 -2.81
CA ALA A 209 -21.31 2.65 -3.57
C ALA A 209 -20.09 3.56 -3.41
N GLY A 210 -19.55 4.05 -4.52
CA GLY A 210 -18.36 4.88 -4.48
C GLY A 210 -17.62 4.94 -5.81
N GLU A 211 -16.42 5.47 -5.80
CA GLU A 211 -15.58 5.59 -6.97
C GLU A 211 -14.61 4.41 -7.10
N TYR A 212 -14.67 3.75 -8.24
CA TYR A 212 -13.76 2.65 -8.59
C TYR A 212 -12.76 3.10 -9.63
N GLN A 213 -11.53 2.66 -9.47
CA GLN A 213 -10.45 2.79 -10.45
C GLN A 213 -9.65 1.49 -10.49
N CYS A 214 -9.03 1.20 -11.62
CA CYS A 214 -7.94 0.23 -11.65
C CYS A 214 -6.61 0.93 -11.88
N GLU A 215 -5.59 0.41 -11.23
CA GLU A 215 -4.21 0.83 -11.36
C GLU A 215 -3.42 -0.29 -12.00
N ILE A 216 -2.66 0.02 -13.03
CA ILE A 216 -1.71 -0.91 -13.63
C ILE A 216 -0.28 -0.45 -13.35
N SER A 217 0.60 -1.40 -13.11
CA SER A 217 1.99 -1.12 -12.76
C SER A 217 2.95 -2.15 -13.33
N ASN A 218 4.15 -1.67 -13.62
CA ASN A 218 5.33 -2.47 -13.86
C ASN A 218 6.50 -1.91 -13.03
N PRO A 219 7.72 -2.49 -13.06
CA PRO A 219 8.83 -2.02 -12.25
C PRO A 219 9.24 -0.55 -12.43
N VAL A 220 8.83 0.12 -13.53
CA VAL A 220 9.28 1.46 -13.89
C VAL A 220 8.17 2.49 -13.96
N SER A 221 6.91 2.08 -13.91
CA SER A 221 5.78 3.01 -14.09
C SER A 221 4.48 2.50 -13.49
N VAL A 222 3.60 3.44 -13.16
CA VAL A 222 2.24 3.21 -12.65
C VAL A 222 1.27 4.12 -13.39
N ARG A 223 0.11 3.61 -13.78
CA ARG A 223 -0.98 4.38 -14.39
C ARG A 223 -2.33 3.96 -13.82
N ARG A 224 -3.22 4.93 -13.66
CA ARG A 224 -4.60 4.73 -13.18
C ARG A 224 -5.60 5.01 -14.28
N SER A 225 -6.70 4.27 -14.27
CA SER A 225 -7.86 4.59 -15.09
C SER A 225 -8.55 5.88 -14.64
N ASN A 226 -9.45 6.39 -15.46
CA ASN A 226 -10.45 7.33 -14.97
C ASN A 226 -11.30 6.63 -13.91
N SER A 227 -11.85 7.41 -12.94
CA SER A 227 -12.76 6.86 -11.95
C SER A 227 -14.15 6.64 -12.55
N ILE A 228 -14.80 5.56 -12.12
CA ILE A 228 -16.23 5.31 -12.39
C ILE A 228 -16.95 5.31 -11.05
N LYS A 229 -17.97 6.16 -10.94
CA LYS A 229 -18.86 6.17 -9.78
C LYS A 229 -19.91 5.09 -9.94
N LEU A 230 -20.03 4.23 -8.92
CA LEU A 230 -21.06 3.22 -8.81
C LEU A 230 -22.12 3.69 -7.84
N ASP A 231 -23.35 3.84 -8.33
CA ASP A 231 -24.51 4.23 -7.53
C ASP A 231 -25.39 2.99 -7.28
N ILE A 232 -25.81 2.79 -6.02
CA ILE A 232 -26.61 1.63 -5.63
C ILE A 232 -28.01 2.11 -5.26
N ILE A 233 -29.01 1.61 -6.00
CA ILE A 233 -30.41 1.89 -5.77
C ILE A 233 -30.97 0.92 -4.73
N PHE A 234 -31.61 1.46 -3.72
CA PHE A 234 -32.38 0.70 -2.75
C PHE A 234 -33.83 0.61 -3.19
N ASP A 235 -34.36 -0.60 -3.24
CA ASP A 235 -35.79 -0.83 -3.37
C ASP A 235 -36.41 -1.00 -1.97
N PRO A 236 -37.10 0.02 -1.45
CA PRO A 236 -37.65 -0.04 -0.10
C PRO A 236 -38.72 -1.15 0.05
N THR A 237 -39.16 -1.75 -1.05
CA THR A 237 -40.20 -2.80 -1.00
C THR A 237 -39.62 -4.19 -0.69
N GLN A 238 -38.29 -4.40 -0.83
CA GLN A 238 -37.66 -5.71 -0.60
C GLN A 238 -37.23 -5.98 0.84
N GLY A 239 -37.18 -4.97 1.73
CA GLY A 239 -36.78 -5.11 3.13
C GLY A 239 -37.84 -4.83 4.16
N GLY A 240 -39.01 -4.40 3.77
CA GLY A 240 -40.15 -4.13 4.65
C GLY A 240 -40.94 -5.40 4.96
N LEU A 241 -41.48 -5.47 6.17
CA LEU A 241 -42.58 -6.41 6.47
C LEU A 241 -43.63 -6.21 5.42
N SER A 242 -44.11 -7.31 4.77
CA SER A 242 -45.22 -7.22 3.80
C SER A 242 -46.39 -6.50 4.45
N ASP A 243 -47.18 -5.76 3.64
CA ASP A 243 -48.37 -5.04 4.13
C ASP A 243 -49.29 -5.97 4.95
N GLY A 244 -49.32 -7.26 4.62
CA GLY A 244 -50.02 -8.30 5.39
C GLY A 244 -49.36 -8.56 6.76
N ALA A 245 -48.05 -8.53 6.86
CA ALA A 245 -47.34 -8.70 8.15
C ALA A 245 -47.55 -7.48 9.04
N ILE A 246 -47.50 -6.26 8.47
CA ILE A 246 -47.76 -5.01 9.21
C ILE A 246 -49.21 -5.02 9.70
N ALA A 247 -50.18 -5.36 8.84
CA ALA A 247 -51.58 -5.51 9.21
C ALA A 247 -51.79 -6.57 10.30
N GLY A 248 -51.13 -7.72 10.22
CA GLY A 248 -51.16 -8.78 11.21
C GLY A 248 -50.63 -8.34 12.57
N ILE A 249 -49.53 -7.60 12.62
CA ILE A 249 -48.94 -7.05 13.87
C ILE A 249 -49.93 -6.04 14.47
N VAL A 250 -50.48 -5.12 13.70
CA VAL A 250 -51.43 -4.10 14.19
C VAL A 250 -52.68 -4.77 14.76
N ILE A 251 -53.29 -5.72 14.03
CA ILE A 251 -54.46 -6.47 14.48
C ILE A 251 -54.11 -7.26 15.75
N GLY A 252 -52.98 -7.92 15.81
CA GLY A 252 -52.51 -8.68 16.96
C GLY A 252 -52.34 -7.82 18.22
N VAL A 253 -51.75 -6.63 18.09
CA VAL A 253 -51.61 -5.67 19.19
C VAL A 253 -52.97 -5.17 19.67
N VAL A 254 -53.86 -4.77 18.78
CA VAL A 254 -55.21 -4.30 19.12
C VAL A 254 -56.02 -5.38 19.83
N ALA A 255 -55.99 -6.61 19.32
CA ALA A 255 -56.67 -7.74 19.95
C ALA A 255 -56.08 -8.08 21.32
N GLY A 256 -54.77 -8.03 21.47
CA GLY A 256 -54.05 -8.23 22.73
C GLY A 256 -54.43 -7.19 23.78
N VAL A 257 -54.48 -5.93 23.41
CA VAL A 257 -54.93 -4.83 24.33
C VAL A 257 -56.40 -5.01 24.71
N ALA A 258 -57.27 -5.37 23.79
CA ALA A 258 -58.69 -5.62 24.05
C ALA A 258 -58.89 -6.79 25.05
N LEU A 259 -58.11 -7.89 24.88
CA LEU A 259 -58.16 -9.02 25.83
C LEU A 259 -57.67 -8.64 27.22
N ILE A 260 -56.59 -7.86 27.33
CA ILE A 260 -56.07 -7.37 28.63
C ILE A 260 -57.10 -6.47 29.30
N ALA A 261 -57.70 -5.53 28.54
CA ALA A 261 -58.74 -4.64 29.05
C ALA A 261 -60.01 -5.43 29.50
N GLY A 262 -60.42 -6.44 28.71
CA GLY A 262 -61.51 -7.33 29.06
C GLY A 262 -61.26 -8.15 30.31
N LEU A 263 -60.08 -8.69 30.48
CA LEU A 263 -59.63 -9.40 31.68
C LEU A 263 -59.60 -8.48 32.92
N ALA A 264 -59.05 -7.28 32.77
CA ALA A 264 -59.04 -6.28 33.82
C ALA A 264 -60.44 -5.89 34.26
N TYR A 265 -61.36 -5.66 33.29
CA TYR A 265 -62.77 -5.35 33.56
C TYR A 265 -63.46 -6.53 34.26
N PHE A 266 -63.23 -7.77 33.81
CA PHE A 266 -63.79 -8.98 34.42
C PHE A 266 -63.33 -9.16 35.86
N LEU A 267 -62.06 -8.96 36.15
CA LEU A 267 -61.47 -9.03 37.49
C LEU A 267 -62.01 -7.88 38.37
N TYR A 268 -62.19 -6.69 37.83
CA TYR A 268 -62.80 -5.56 38.52
C TYR A 268 -64.28 -5.81 38.87
N SER A 269 -65.07 -6.31 37.93
CA SER A 269 -66.50 -6.62 38.13
C SER A 269 -66.70 -7.77 39.13
N ARG A 270 -65.79 -8.75 39.15
CA ARG A 270 -65.83 -9.84 40.16
C ARG A 270 -65.53 -9.31 41.58
N LYS A 271 -64.72 -8.25 41.73
CA LYS A 271 -64.37 -7.66 43.01
C LYS A 271 -65.47 -6.74 43.56
N SER A 272 -66.39 -6.23 42.71
CA SER A 272 -67.49 -5.36 43.11
C SER A 272 -68.79 -6.08 43.34
N GLY A 273 -68.88 -7.41 43.16
CA GLY A 273 -70.09 -8.24 43.34
C GLY A 273 -70.05 -9.13 44.58
N GLY A 274 -69.56 -8.66 45.73
CA GLY A 274 -69.65 -9.37 46.97
C GLY A 274 -70.49 -8.53 47.98
N GLY A 275 -71.77 -8.90 48.05
CA GLY A 275 -72.80 -8.20 48.88
C GLY A 275 -72.63 -8.24 50.33
N SER A 276 -73.21 -7.20 50.89
CA SER A 276 -73.73 -7.02 52.21
C SER A 276 -73.94 -8.27 53.08
N ASP A 277 -73.35 -8.26 54.28
CA ASP A 277 -74.14 -8.54 55.51
C ASP A 277 -73.53 -7.85 56.77
N GLN A 278 -74.46 -7.25 57.51
CA GLN A 278 -74.34 -6.49 58.73
C GLN A 278 -73.80 -7.30 59.87
N ARG A 279 -73.07 -6.57 60.77
CA ARG A 279 -73.30 -6.47 62.20
C ARG A 279 -72.08 -5.71 62.81
N ASP A 280 -72.34 -4.48 63.18
CA ASP A 280 -72.73 -3.83 64.43
C ASP A 280 -71.79 -4.22 65.59
N LEU A 281 -71.26 -3.18 66.19
CA LEU A 281 -71.10 -2.82 67.61
C LEU A 281 -69.71 -2.21 67.94
N THR A 282 -69.85 -0.93 68.28
CA THR A 282 -69.25 -0.17 69.46
C THR A 282 -67.77 0.19 69.40
N GLU A 283 -67.60 1.46 69.25
CA GLU A 283 -67.31 2.48 70.24
C GLU A 283 -65.91 2.40 70.93
N HIS A 284 -65.05 3.34 70.59
CA HIS A 284 -64.50 4.32 71.53
C HIS A 284 -63.52 5.27 70.82
N LYS A 285 -63.92 6.55 70.87
CA LYS A 285 -63.03 7.72 70.78
C LYS A 285 -62.42 7.93 72.16
N PRO A 286 -61.34 8.66 72.51
CA PRO A 286 -61.01 9.97 71.95
C PRO A 286 -59.50 10.32 71.83
N SER A 287 -59.29 11.39 71.12
CA SER A 287 -58.61 12.63 71.54
C SER A 287 -57.09 12.81 71.44
N THR A 288 -56.81 13.81 70.56
CA THR A 288 -55.83 14.92 70.77
C THR A 288 -54.36 14.56 70.79
N SER A 289 -53.53 15.26 70.13
CA SER A 289 -53.32 16.67 69.91
C SER A 289 -52.08 16.91 69.05
N ASN A 290 -52.18 17.94 68.23
CA ASN A 290 -51.16 18.91 67.87
C ASN A 290 -49.65 18.56 68.03
N HIS A 291 -48.87 18.73 66.96
CA HIS A 291 -48.03 19.93 66.77
C HIS A 291 -47.24 19.90 65.45
N ASN A 292 -47.41 21.02 64.80
CA ASN A 292 -46.50 21.71 63.90
C ASN A 292 -45.06 21.23 63.80
N LEU A 293 -44.56 21.16 62.57
CA LEU A 293 -43.55 22.07 61.95
C LEU A 293 -42.99 21.47 60.69
N ALA A 294 -43.11 22.22 59.63
CA ALA A 294 -42.32 22.06 58.39
C ALA A 294 -40.89 22.56 58.63
N PRO A 295 -39.97 22.61 57.68
CA PRO A 295 -39.86 21.93 56.33
C PRO A 295 -38.48 21.27 56.15
N SER A 296 -38.27 20.58 55.10
CA SER A 296 -37.23 20.75 54.05
C SER A 296 -36.94 19.50 53.23
N ASP A 297 -36.96 19.75 51.96
CA ASP A 297 -36.10 19.28 50.89
C ASP A 297 -35.55 17.84 50.87
N ASN A 298 -35.95 17.10 49.89
CA ASN A 298 -35.07 16.76 48.73
C ASN A 298 -35.71 15.69 47.83
N SER A 299 -35.93 16.08 46.62
CA SER A 299 -36.01 15.28 45.38
C SER A 299 -34.75 14.40 45.23
N PRO A 300 -34.63 13.44 44.32
CA PRO A 300 -35.27 13.41 43.00
C PRO A 300 -35.68 12.03 42.49
N ASN A 301 -36.65 11.99 41.66
CA ASN A 301 -36.79 10.91 40.67
C ASN A 301 -36.35 11.43 39.32
N LYS A 302 -35.33 10.80 38.79
CA LYS A 302 -34.77 11.04 37.49
C LYS A 302 -35.44 10.13 36.47
N VAL A 303 -36.22 10.71 35.60
CA VAL A 303 -36.70 10.09 34.38
C VAL A 303 -35.72 10.52 33.26
N ASP A 304 -35.10 9.56 32.59
CA ASP A 304 -34.20 9.81 31.51
C ASP A 304 -34.96 10.23 30.24
N ASP A 305 -34.94 11.52 29.96
CA ASP A 305 -35.33 12.08 28.66
C ASP A 305 -34.13 12.07 27.75
N VAL A 306 -34.23 11.30 26.67
CA VAL A 306 -33.25 11.29 25.58
C VAL A 306 -33.49 12.52 24.69
N ALA A 307 -32.72 13.57 24.90
CA ALA A 307 -32.73 14.77 24.10
C ALA A 307 -31.93 14.54 22.81
N TYR A 308 -32.61 14.61 21.66
CA TYR A 308 -31.97 14.73 20.34
C TYR A 308 -31.43 16.15 20.17
N THR A 309 -30.12 16.28 20.20
CA THR A 309 -29.45 17.55 19.80
C THR A 309 -29.30 17.61 18.29
N VAL A 310 -30.06 18.47 17.68
CA VAL A 310 -29.87 18.91 16.28
C VAL A 310 -28.65 19.84 16.24
N LEU A 311 -27.53 19.39 15.65
CA LEU A 311 -26.39 20.23 15.37
C LEU A 311 -26.65 21.12 14.16
N ASN A 312 -26.91 22.39 14.42
CA ASN A 312 -27.05 23.43 13.42
C ASN A 312 -25.65 24.03 13.14
N PHE A 313 -25.02 23.64 12.02
CA PHE A 313 -23.80 24.27 11.55
C PHE A 313 -24.16 25.56 10.80
N ASN A 314 -24.15 26.66 11.52
CA ASN A 314 -24.18 27.96 10.90
C ASN A 314 -22.74 28.47 10.70
N SER A 315 -22.44 28.74 9.47
CA SER A 315 -21.20 29.24 8.92
C SER A 315 -20.68 30.48 9.64
N GLN A 316 -19.46 30.45 10.13
CA GLN A 316 -18.66 31.67 10.30
C GLN A 316 -17.40 31.56 9.44
N GLN A 317 -17.37 32.47 8.48
CA GLN A 317 -16.29 32.76 7.58
C GLN A 317 -15.22 33.59 8.31
N PRO A 318 -13.95 33.15 8.35
CA PRO A 318 -12.88 34.03 8.80
C PRO A 318 -12.32 34.84 7.63
N ASN A 319 -12.10 36.09 7.92
CA ASN A 319 -11.55 37.18 7.10
C ASN A 319 -10.23 36.79 6.38
N ARG A 320 -10.18 37.21 5.13
CA ARG A 320 -9.04 37.23 4.22
C ARG A 320 -8.01 38.28 4.65
N PRO A 321 -6.71 37.97 4.74
CA PRO A 321 -5.66 38.97 4.54
C PRO A 321 -5.21 38.97 3.08
N THR A 322 -5.29 40.15 2.49
CA THR A 322 -4.70 40.54 1.22
C THR A 322 -3.18 40.52 1.29
N SER A 323 -2.52 39.72 0.46
CA SER A 323 -1.29 40.12 -0.25
C SER A 323 -0.85 38.98 -1.18
N ALA A 324 -0.96 39.22 -2.47
CA ALA A 324 -0.36 38.44 -3.54
C ALA A 324 1.10 38.83 -3.70
N PRO A 325 2.01 37.90 -3.96
CA PRO A 325 3.22 38.18 -4.70
C PRO A 325 3.03 37.81 -6.19
N SER A 326 3.48 38.73 -7.00
CA SER A 326 3.51 38.77 -8.45
C SER A 326 4.20 37.56 -9.09
N SER A 327 3.56 37.01 -10.13
CA SER A 327 4.12 36.06 -11.09
C SER A 327 5.34 36.65 -11.81
N PRO A 328 6.39 35.84 -12.06
CA PRO A 328 7.42 36.24 -13.01
C PRO A 328 6.92 36.06 -14.44
N ARG A 329 7.13 37.14 -15.19
CA ARG A 329 6.86 37.35 -16.59
C ARG A 329 7.68 36.40 -17.46
N ALA A 330 7.03 35.71 -18.38
CA ALA A 330 7.66 34.88 -19.40
C ALA A 330 8.63 35.72 -20.24
N THR A 331 9.87 35.26 -20.35
CA THR A 331 10.88 35.83 -21.24
C THR A 331 10.68 35.17 -22.61
N GLU A 332 10.31 35.97 -23.58
CA GLU A 332 10.25 35.62 -24.99
C GLU A 332 11.66 35.31 -25.50
N THR A 333 11.86 34.11 -26.01
CA THR A 333 13.09 33.73 -26.70
C THR A 333 12.94 34.03 -28.19
N VAL A 334 13.69 35.05 -28.62
CA VAL A 334 13.81 35.47 -30.03
C VAL A 334 14.68 34.44 -30.78
N TYR A 335 14.11 33.74 -31.75
CA TYR A 335 14.86 32.96 -32.74
C TYR A 335 15.44 33.86 -33.82
N SER A 336 16.77 33.91 -33.90
CA SER A 336 17.47 34.48 -35.05
C SER A 336 17.68 33.44 -36.13
N GLU A 337 17.08 33.66 -37.29
CA GLU A 337 17.31 32.91 -38.52
C GLU A 337 18.69 33.22 -39.07
N VAL A 338 19.54 32.17 -39.23
CA VAL A 338 20.80 32.26 -39.97
C VAL A 338 20.58 31.90 -41.43
N LYS A 339 20.58 32.85 -42.30
CA LYS A 339 20.63 32.63 -43.76
C LYS A 339 22.00 32.08 -44.18
N LYS A 340 22.00 30.92 -44.86
CA LYS A 340 23.13 30.40 -45.60
C LYS A 340 23.43 31.29 -46.83
N LYS A 341 24.69 31.59 -46.96
CA LYS A 341 25.30 31.98 -48.22
C LYS A 341 26.22 30.89 -48.72
#